data_6b2e253a4763d8c1157e5e4dfadc6c73
#
_entry.id   6b2e253a4763d8c1157e5e4dfadc6c73
#
_cell.length_a   1.000
_cell.length_b   1.000
_cell.length_c   1.000
_cell.angle_alpha   90.00
_cell.angle_beta   90.00
_cell.angle_gamma   90.00
#
_symmetry.space_group_name_H-M   'P 1'
#
loop_
_entity.id
_entity.type
_entity.pdbx_description
1 polymer ?
#
loop_
_entity_poly.entity_id
_entity_poly.type
_entity_poly.pdbx_seq_one_letter_code
_entity_poly.pdbx_strand_id
1 'polypeptide(L)'
;LQPPAEQALPAPPSLSADVLADVREAVAERAGIMEFDAGIPRPEAEALAAGAMRVFQVLIGMGADEPPRWITMLCPGCTLAEASRICAVKFGAGRVLKVLDHGNPLTAAEPGPTLH
;
A
#
# COMPACT_ATOMS: atom_id res chain seq x y z
N LEU A 1 25.56 -3.49 -25.07
CA LEU A 1 25.37 -3.68 -23.98
C LEU A 1 24.35 -2.96 -23.32
N GLN A 2 23.63 -3.43 -22.43
CA GLN A 2 22.66 -2.79 -21.82
C GLN A 2 23.03 -2.13 -20.64
N PRO A 3 22.42 -1.07 -20.29
CA PRO A 3 22.82 -0.32 -19.11
C PRO A 3 22.41 -1.09 -17.91
N PRO A 4 23.31 -1.42 -17.10
CA PRO A 4 22.99 -2.18 -15.92
C PRO A 4 22.13 -1.42 -14.95
N ALA A 5 22.19 -0.11 -14.99
CA ALA A 5 21.46 0.63 -14.02
C ALA A 5 19.98 0.40 -14.12
N GLU A 6 19.48 0.17 -15.30
CA GLU A 6 18.10 -0.06 -15.40
C GLU A 6 17.69 -1.34 -14.85
N GLN A 7 18.56 -2.29 -14.84
CA GLN A 7 18.23 -3.53 -14.31
C GLN A 7 18.50 -3.62 -12.88
N ALA A 8 19.09 -2.60 -12.33
CA ALA A 8 19.43 -2.65 -10.92
C ALA A 8 18.23 -2.42 -10.03
N LEU A 9 17.11 -1.96 -10.56
CA LEU A 9 15.95 -1.74 -9.70
C LEU A 9 15.33 -3.08 -9.34
N PRO A 10 15.16 -3.34 -8.06
CA PRO A 10 14.62 -4.62 -7.63
C PRO A 10 13.15 -4.75 -7.96
N ALA A 11 12.71 -5.95 -8.17
CA ALA A 11 11.30 -6.19 -8.38
C ALA A 11 10.54 -6.05 -7.07
N PRO A 12 9.27 -5.62 -7.12
CA PRO A 12 8.51 -5.49 -5.88
C PRO A 12 8.22 -6.86 -5.29
N PRO A 13 8.27 -6.98 -3.98
CA PRO A 13 7.94 -8.25 -3.35
C PRO A 13 6.45 -8.48 -3.41
N SER A 14 6.04 -9.74 -3.39
CA SER A 14 4.63 -10.08 -3.32
C SER A 14 4.06 -9.63 -1.99
N LEU A 15 2.78 -9.36 -1.95
CA LEU A 15 2.14 -9.04 -0.69
C LEU A 15 2.09 -10.32 0.14
N SER A 16 2.74 -10.27 1.29
CA SER A 16 2.87 -11.46 2.12
C SER A 16 1.68 -11.62 3.04
N ALA A 17 1.62 -12.74 3.72
CA ALA A 17 0.60 -12.97 4.72
C ALA A 17 0.71 -11.95 5.84
N ASP A 18 1.93 -11.50 6.15
CA ASP A 18 2.11 -10.49 7.18
C ASP A 18 1.48 -9.17 6.77
N VAL A 19 1.61 -8.78 5.51
CA VAL A 19 1.00 -7.57 5.02
C VAL A 19 -0.51 -7.69 5.09
N LEU A 20 -1.06 -8.85 4.70
CA LEU A 20 -2.50 -9.04 4.77
C LEU A 20 -3.00 -9.00 6.21
N ALA A 21 -2.22 -9.53 7.14
CA ALA A 21 -2.59 -9.47 8.54
C ALA A 21 -2.60 -8.02 9.03
N ASP A 22 -1.62 -7.23 8.60
CA ASP A 22 -1.57 -5.81 8.95
C ASP A 22 -2.76 -5.06 8.36
N VAL A 23 -3.17 -5.41 7.15
CA VAL A 23 -4.32 -4.79 6.52
C VAL A 23 -5.58 -5.09 7.33
N ARG A 24 -5.76 -6.34 7.74
CA ARG A 24 -6.92 -6.71 8.53
C ARG A 24 -6.93 -6.02 9.87
N GLU A 25 -5.77 -5.87 10.47
CA GLU A 25 -5.67 -5.18 11.75
C GLU A 25 -6.01 -3.70 11.57
N ALA A 26 -5.54 -3.08 10.52
CA ALA A 26 -5.84 -1.69 10.24
C ALA A 26 -7.33 -1.48 9.99
N VAL A 27 -7.97 -2.43 9.30
CA VAL A 27 -9.40 -2.38 9.07
C VAL A 27 -10.15 -2.47 10.40
N ALA A 28 -9.74 -3.38 11.27
CA ALA A 28 -10.40 -3.55 12.54
C ALA A 28 -10.28 -2.30 13.40
N GLU A 29 -9.11 -1.70 13.41
CA GLU A 29 -8.88 -0.51 14.19
C GLU A 29 -9.72 0.65 13.67
N ARG A 30 -9.75 0.83 12.36
CA ARG A 30 -10.51 1.92 11.78
C ARG A 30 -12.01 1.70 11.99
N ALA A 31 -12.47 0.46 11.89
CA ALA A 31 -13.87 0.15 12.14
C ALA A 31 -14.23 0.46 13.59
N GLY A 32 -13.33 0.18 14.52
CA GLY A 32 -13.58 0.50 15.91
C GLY A 32 -13.71 2.01 16.14
N ILE A 33 -12.91 2.79 15.45
CA ILE A 33 -13.00 4.23 15.55
C ILE A 33 -14.33 4.71 14.97
N MET A 34 -14.76 4.18 13.82
CA MET A 34 -16.02 4.56 13.23
C MET A 34 -17.18 4.21 14.14
N GLU A 35 -17.12 3.06 14.76
CA GLU A 35 -18.17 2.62 15.66
C GLU A 35 -18.27 3.55 16.86
N PHE A 36 -17.13 3.84 17.45
CA PHE A 36 -17.11 4.64 18.65
C PHE A 36 -17.41 6.11 18.39
N ASP A 37 -16.79 6.70 17.39
CA ASP A 37 -16.92 8.12 17.14
C ASP A 37 -18.19 8.49 16.35
N ALA A 38 -18.58 7.68 15.40
CA ALA A 38 -19.71 8.01 14.56
C ALA A 38 -20.93 7.17 14.82
N GLY A 39 -20.85 6.23 15.73
CA GLY A 39 -22.00 5.38 16.05
C GLY A 39 -22.42 4.45 14.95
N ILE A 40 -21.51 4.09 14.06
CA ILE A 40 -21.83 3.19 12.97
C ILE A 40 -21.80 1.77 13.49
N PRO A 41 -22.82 0.95 13.20
CA PRO A 41 -22.80 -0.43 13.69
C PRO A 41 -21.57 -1.16 13.20
N ARG A 42 -21.02 -2.04 14.04
CA ARG A 42 -19.75 -2.69 13.75
C ARG A 42 -19.69 -3.37 12.40
N PRO A 43 -20.67 -4.16 11.99
CA PRO A 43 -20.58 -4.80 10.67
C PRO A 43 -20.50 -3.79 9.53
N GLU A 44 -21.22 -2.68 9.65
CA GLU A 44 -21.19 -1.66 8.63
C GLU A 44 -19.86 -0.92 8.67
N ALA A 45 -19.35 -0.66 9.87
CA ALA A 45 -18.05 0.01 10.01
C ALA A 45 -16.94 -0.85 9.42
N GLU A 46 -17.01 -2.16 9.63
CA GLU A 46 -16.00 -3.05 9.06
C GLU A 46 -16.07 -3.07 7.54
N ALA A 47 -17.27 -3.07 6.99
CA ALA A 47 -17.41 -3.06 5.54
C ALA A 47 -16.87 -1.76 4.93
N LEU A 48 -17.15 -0.64 5.59
CA LEU A 48 -16.66 0.64 5.10
C LEU A 48 -15.14 0.73 5.20
N ALA A 49 -14.59 0.28 6.32
CA ALA A 49 -13.15 0.32 6.50
C ALA A 49 -12.44 -0.60 5.52
N ALA A 50 -12.98 -1.79 5.31
CA ALA A 50 -12.38 -2.73 4.38
C ALA A 50 -12.46 -2.20 2.95
N GLY A 51 -13.58 -1.57 2.60
CA GLY A 51 -13.74 -1.08 1.24
C GLY A 51 -12.86 0.11 0.92
N ALA A 52 -12.43 0.85 1.92
CA ALA A 52 -11.57 2.01 1.71
C ALA A 52 -10.09 1.66 1.70
N MET A 53 -9.73 0.42 2.04
CA MET A 53 -8.33 0.08 2.18
C MET A 53 -7.59 0.13 0.84
N ARG A 54 -6.42 0.71 0.84
CA ARG A 54 -5.56 0.75 -0.34
C ARG A 54 -4.14 0.46 0.09
N VAL A 55 -3.44 -0.34 -0.68
CA VAL A 55 -2.07 -0.73 -0.38
C VAL A 55 -1.18 -0.27 -1.51
N PHE A 56 -0.07 0.36 -1.16
CA PHE A 56 0.90 0.81 -2.14
C PHE A 56 2.27 0.26 -1.78
N GLN A 57 3.09 -0.01 -2.78
CA GLN A 57 4.48 -0.34 -2.55
C GLN A 57 5.31 0.76 -3.14
N VAL A 58 6.29 1.22 -2.40
CA VAL A 58 7.09 2.37 -2.79
C VAL A 58 8.55 1.98 -2.81
N LEU A 59 9.23 2.29 -3.89
CA LEU A 59 10.66 2.02 -4.01
C LEU A 59 11.40 3.28 -3.63
N ILE A 60 12.20 3.19 -2.59
CA ILE A 60 12.90 4.33 -2.03
C ILE A 60 14.39 4.20 -2.28
N GLY A 61 15.00 5.25 -2.82
CA GLY A 61 16.44 5.29 -2.97
C GLY A 61 17.10 5.51 -1.64
N MET A 62 18.08 4.66 -1.33
CA MET A 62 18.69 4.69 -0.02
C MET A 62 20.04 5.42 -0.02
N GLY A 63 20.55 5.79 -1.16
CA GLY A 63 21.83 6.46 -1.24
C GLY A 63 22.71 5.81 -2.27
N ALA A 64 23.86 6.39 -2.50
CA ALA A 64 24.70 5.95 -3.58
C ALA A 64 25.22 4.55 -3.37
N ASP A 65 25.48 4.18 -2.12
CA ASP A 65 26.10 2.90 -1.86
C ASP A 65 25.12 1.82 -1.46
N GLU A 66 23.84 2.09 -1.44
CA GLU A 66 22.87 1.10 -1.01
C GLU A 66 21.83 0.89 -2.06
N PRO A 67 21.37 -0.33 -2.26
CA PRO A 67 20.31 -0.56 -3.24
C PRO A 67 19.00 0.04 -2.77
N PRO A 68 18.13 0.38 -3.70
CA PRO A 68 16.81 0.87 -3.32
C PRO A 68 16.03 -0.19 -2.56
N ARG A 69 15.10 0.28 -1.76
CA ARG A 69 14.34 -0.62 -0.91
C ARG A 69 12.85 -0.43 -1.13
N TRP A 70 12.13 -1.53 -1.21
CA TRP A 70 10.68 -1.47 -1.31
C TRP A 70 10.06 -1.41 0.08
N ILE A 71 9.09 -0.54 0.26
CA ILE A 71 8.32 -0.53 1.49
C ILE A 71 6.86 -0.63 1.12
N THR A 72 6.06 -1.14 2.04
CA THR A 72 4.63 -1.27 1.83
C THR A 72 3.92 -0.21 2.68
N MET A 73 2.97 0.48 2.07
CA MET A 73 2.28 1.56 2.75
C MET A 73 0.79 1.34 2.64
N LEU A 74 0.10 1.45 3.77
CA LEU A 74 -1.35 1.36 3.79
C LEU A 74 -1.88 2.79 3.82
N CYS A 75 -2.73 3.13 2.88
CA CYS A 75 -3.24 4.49 2.78
C CYS A 75 -4.70 4.44 2.38
N PRO A 76 -5.59 4.24 3.34
CA PRO A 76 -7.00 4.10 3.04
C PRO A 76 -7.56 5.36 2.39
N GLY A 77 -8.33 5.17 1.33
CA GLY A 77 -8.97 6.28 0.67
C GLY A 77 -8.09 7.13 -0.22
N CYS A 78 -6.83 6.77 -0.38
CA CYS A 78 -5.92 7.57 -1.19
C CYS A 78 -5.91 7.12 -2.63
N THR A 79 -5.78 8.06 -3.54
CA THR A 79 -5.51 7.73 -4.95
C THR A 79 -4.01 7.55 -5.10
N LEU A 80 -3.60 7.05 -6.24
CA LEU A 80 -2.17 6.92 -6.53
C LEU A 80 -1.48 8.29 -6.47
N ALA A 81 -2.13 9.33 -6.99
CA ALA A 81 -1.55 10.66 -6.96
C ALA A 81 -1.37 11.16 -5.52
N GLU A 82 -2.35 10.90 -4.68
CA GLU A 82 -2.26 11.31 -3.29
C GLU A 82 -1.18 10.54 -2.55
N ALA A 83 -1.10 9.23 -2.79
CA ALA A 83 -0.08 8.41 -2.16
C ALA A 83 1.31 8.85 -2.60
N SER A 84 1.47 9.17 -3.87
CA SER A 84 2.75 9.64 -4.38
C SER A 84 3.16 10.94 -3.74
N ARG A 85 2.20 11.84 -3.55
CA ARG A 85 2.49 13.13 -2.91
C ARG A 85 2.88 12.95 -1.45
N ILE A 86 2.17 12.06 -0.74
CA ILE A 86 2.50 11.77 0.64
C ILE A 86 3.91 11.20 0.74
N CYS A 87 4.27 10.30 -0.15
CA CYS A 87 5.60 9.72 -0.16
C CYS A 87 6.66 10.78 -0.44
N ALA A 88 6.39 11.69 -1.36
CA ALA A 88 7.36 12.73 -1.68
C ALA A 88 7.62 13.62 -0.46
N VAL A 89 6.58 13.91 0.30
CA VAL A 89 6.75 14.70 1.50
C VAL A 89 7.47 13.91 2.59
N LYS A 90 7.11 12.63 2.74
CA LYS A 90 7.65 11.85 3.83
C LYS A 90 9.08 11.40 3.59
N PHE A 91 9.42 11.01 2.38
CA PHE A 91 10.74 10.47 2.09
C PHE A 91 11.62 11.39 1.24
N GLY A 92 11.03 12.40 0.66
CA GLY A 92 11.77 13.28 -0.25
C GLY A 92 11.48 12.91 -1.69
N ALA A 93 11.07 13.89 -2.49
CA ALA A 93 10.69 13.62 -3.87
C ALA A 93 11.80 12.96 -4.67
N GLY A 94 13.04 13.34 -4.41
CA GLY A 94 14.15 12.76 -5.16
C GLY A 94 14.46 11.33 -4.77
N ARG A 95 13.93 10.86 -3.64
CA ARG A 95 14.22 9.50 -3.21
C ARG A 95 13.12 8.52 -3.60
N VAL A 96 11.93 9.00 -3.96
CA VAL A 96 10.85 8.11 -4.33
C VAL A 96 11.04 7.74 -5.80
N LEU A 97 11.45 6.49 -6.05
CA LEU A 97 11.75 6.04 -7.39
C LEU A 97 10.54 5.46 -8.10
N LYS A 98 9.64 4.84 -7.37
CA LYS A 98 8.48 4.22 -7.98
C LYS A 98 7.39 4.01 -6.94
N VAL A 99 6.14 4.17 -7.33
CA VAL A 99 5.01 3.90 -6.45
C VAL A 99 4.06 2.99 -7.21
N LEU A 100 3.75 1.84 -6.62
CA LEU A 100 2.84 0.89 -7.23
C LEU A 100 1.55 0.83 -6.42
N ASP A 101 0.43 0.90 -7.12
CA ASP A 101 -0.88 0.86 -6.50
C ASP A 101 -1.40 -0.58 -6.57
N HIS A 102 -1.48 -1.24 -5.45
CA HIS A 102 -2.00 -2.60 -5.40
C HIS A 102 -3.51 -2.64 -5.16
N GLY A 103 -4.13 -1.49 -5.03
CA GLY A 103 -5.56 -1.43 -4.83
C GLY A 103 -5.97 -1.95 -3.48
N ASN A 104 -7.09 -2.63 -3.43
CA ASN A 104 -7.64 -3.15 -2.19
C ASN A 104 -7.39 -4.66 -2.16
N PRO A 105 -6.42 -5.11 -1.36
CA PRO A 105 -6.06 -6.52 -1.36
C PRO A 105 -7.17 -7.42 -0.83
N LEU A 106 -8.11 -6.87 -0.05
CA LEU A 106 -9.17 -7.69 0.49
C LEU A 106 -10.20 -8.04 -0.58
N THR A 107 -10.44 -7.15 -1.53
CA THR A 107 -11.36 -7.45 -2.59
C THR A 107 -10.68 -8.13 -3.75
N ALA A 108 -9.44 -7.71 -4.05
CA ALA A 108 -8.75 -8.29 -5.17
C ALA A 108 -8.41 -9.74 -4.98
N ALA A 109 -8.37 -10.15 -3.74
CA ALA A 109 -7.97 -11.49 -3.48
C ALA A 109 -8.95 -12.48 -3.97
N GLU A 110 -10.21 -12.14 -4.18
CA GLU A 110 -11.06 -13.11 -4.49
C GLU A 110 -11.22 -13.37 -5.88
N PRO A 111 -11.35 -12.73 -6.70
CA PRO A 111 -11.49 -13.17 -7.95
C PRO A 111 -10.28 -13.50 -8.56
N GLY A 112 -9.54 -13.33 -8.08
CA GLY A 112 -8.47 -13.64 -8.60
C GLY A 112 -8.45 -14.22 -9.86
N PRO A 113 -8.33 -14.55 -10.01
CA PRO A 113 -7.97 -15.07 -10.93
C PRO A 113 -8.47 -14.92 -12.09
N THR A 114 -8.84 -14.71 -12.12
CA THR A 114 -9.31 -14.66 -13.00
C THR A 114 -9.04 -13.99 -13.87
N LEU A 115 -8.89 -13.75 -13.79
CA LEU A 115 -8.76 -13.32 -14.48
C LEU A 115 -8.30 -13.23 -15.19
N HIS A 116 -8.17 -13.26 -15.31
CA HIS A 116 -7.83 -13.31 -15.95
C HIS A 116 -7.59 -13.43 -16.46
#